data_47475355b34d6c31897a7a358f7b713b
#
_entry.id   47475355b34d6c31897a7a358f7b713b
#
_cell.length_a   1.000
_cell.length_b   1.000
_cell.length_c   1.000
_cell.angle_alpha   90.00
_cell.angle_beta   90.00
_cell.angle_gamma   90.00
#
_symmetry.space_group_name_H-M   'P 1'
#
loop_
_entity.id
_entity.type
_entity.pdbx_description
1 polymer ?
#
loop_
_entity_poly.entity_id
_entity_poly.type
_entity_poly.pdbx_seq_one_letter_code
_entity_poly.pdbx_strand_id
1 'polypeptide(L)'
;MTSSRLDLATAQIRFAREYTKSLISDLEPTDWFRQPTEGVSHLAWQVGHLAMAQYGLCLFRMRGRADVDLELMTSAFRKKFSKGTTPDPDSPKNPSPAEICGVLDRVYEQTLLELPTFTDAMLDEPVDMPYAAEATKFGGLL
;
A
#
# COMPACT_ATOMS: atom_id res chain seq x y z
N MET A 1 10.19 -19.52 -13.21
CA MET A 1 10.65 -19.79 -11.83
C MET A 1 11.03 -18.48 -11.15
N THR A 2 10.45 -18.21 -10.00
CA THR A 2 10.78 -17.00 -9.22
C THR A 2 12.05 -17.26 -8.39
N SER A 3 12.78 -16.18 -8.05
CA SER A 3 13.94 -16.28 -7.15
C SER A 3 13.47 -16.52 -5.71
N SER A 4 14.35 -17.10 -4.88
CA SER A 4 14.06 -17.30 -3.45
C SER A 4 13.82 -15.99 -2.72
N ARG A 5 14.47 -14.87 -3.16
CA ARG A 5 14.22 -13.52 -2.63
C ARG A 5 12.78 -13.09 -2.89
N LEU A 6 12.29 -13.32 -4.11
CA LEU A 6 10.92 -12.99 -4.47
C LEU A 6 9.90 -13.83 -3.71
N ASP A 7 10.18 -15.11 -3.51
CA ASP A 7 9.32 -16.01 -2.73
C ASP A 7 9.22 -15.51 -1.28
N LEU A 8 10.34 -15.08 -0.69
CA LEU A 8 10.34 -14.54 0.67
C LEU A 8 9.55 -13.24 0.74
N ALA A 9 9.79 -12.31 -0.20
CA ALA A 9 9.06 -11.05 -0.24
C ALA A 9 7.56 -11.28 -0.42
N THR A 10 7.18 -12.20 -1.29
CA THR A 10 5.77 -12.56 -1.53
C THR A 10 5.11 -13.08 -0.25
N ALA A 11 5.79 -14.00 0.46
CA ALA A 11 5.27 -14.55 1.71
C ALA A 11 5.09 -13.47 2.77
N GLN A 12 6.03 -12.53 2.86
CA GLN A 12 5.99 -11.42 3.80
C GLN A 12 4.85 -10.44 3.47
N ILE A 13 4.67 -10.11 2.20
CA ILE A 13 3.60 -9.24 1.73
C ILE A 13 2.23 -9.86 2.01
N ARG A 14 2.07 -11.17 1.74
CA ARG A 14 0.82 -11.89 2.06
C ARG A 14 0.52 -11.86 3.55
N PHE A 15 1.50 -12.18 4.37
CA PHE A 15 1.33 -12.18 5.82
C PHE A 15 0.92 -10.79 6.33
N ALA A 16 1.63 -9.75 5.90
CA ALA A 16 1.35 -8.39 6.35
C ALA A 16 -0.07 -7.96 5.97
N ARG A 17 -0.52 -8.29 4.77
CA ARG A 17 -1.86 -7.90 4.31
C ARG A 17 -2.96 -8.68 5.04
N GLU A 18 -2.80 -9.98 5.19
CA GLU A 18 -3.76 -10.79 5.92
C GLU A 18 -3.88 -10.35 7.37
N TYR A 19 -2.74 -10.03 7.99
CA TYR A 19 -2.71 -9.50 9.35
C TYR A 19 -3.45 -8.16 9.45
N THR A 20 -3.18 -7.23 8.53
CA THR A 20 -3.88 -5.95 8.48
C THR A 20 -5.39 -6.16 8.37
N LYS A 21 -5.83 -7.03 7.47
CA LYS A 21 -7.26 -7.29 7.27
C LYS A 21 -7.89 -7.89 8.51
N SER A 22 -7.20 -8.75 9.24
CA SER A 22 -7.69 -9.33 10.48
C SER A 22 -7.90 -8.27 11.57
N LEU A 23 -7.05 -7.25 11.61
CA LEU A 23 -7.14 -6.18 12.61
C LEU A 23 -8.33 -5.25 12.38
N ILE A 24 -8.79 -5.11 11.14
CA ILE A 24 -9.86 -4.17 10.79
C ILE A 24 -11.20 -4.84 10.47
N SER A 25 -11.25 -6.18 10.50
CA SER A 25 -12.40 -6.95 10.03
C SER A 25 -13.67 -6.74 10.86
N ASP A 26 -13.54 -6.42 12.14
CA ASP A 26 -14.67 -6.28 13.06
C ASP A 26 -14.96 -4.83 13.46
N LEU A 27 -14.34 -3.86 12.77
CA LEU A 27 -14.53 -2.45 13.07
C LEU A 27 -15.74 -1.89 12.34
N GLU A 28 -16.49 -1.03 13.04
CA GLU A 28 -17.62 -0.32 12.44
C GLU A 28 -17.11 0.83 11.56
N PRO A 29 -17.84 1.18 10.47
CA PRO A 29 -17.41 2.28 9.60
C PRO A 29 -17.16 3.60 10.33
N THR A 30 -17.90 3.87 11.40
CA THR A 30 -17.73 5.09 12.20
C THR A 30 -16.41 5.12 12.97
N ASP A 31 -15.83 3.96 13.27
CA ASP A 31 -14.54 3.87 13.98
C ASP A 31 -13.37 4.34 13.13
N TRP A 32 -13.53 4.29 11.80
CA TRP A 32 -12.46 4.57 10.85
C TRP A 32 -12.00 6.03 10.87
N PHE A 33 -12.85 6.96 11.32
CA PHE A 33 -12.55 8.39 11.29
C PHE A 33 -12.31 8.96 12.70
N ARG A 34 -12.29 8.11 13.71
CA ARG A 34 -12.06 8.52 15.08
C ARG A 34 -10.59 8.85 15.31
N GLN A 35 -10.34 10.03 15.84
CA GLN A 35 -9.02 10.45 16.29
C GLN A 35 -9.05 10.51 17.82
N PRO A 36 -8.23 9.69 18.53
CA PRO A 36 -8.24 9.69 20.01
C PRO A 36 -7.88 11.05 20.61
N THR A 37 -6.98 11.79 19.95
CA THR A 37 -6.60 13.14 20.33
C THR A 37 -6.32 13.96 19.09
N GLU A 38 -6.37 15.29 19.23
CA GLU A 38 -6.02 16.19 18.13
C GLU A 38 -4.59 15.92 17.65
N GLY A 39 -4.38 15.94 16.33
CA GLY A 39 -3.08 15.70 15.70
C GLY A 39 -2.71 14.24 15.52
N VAL A 40 -3.51 13.30 16.04
CA VAL A 40 -3.29 11.87 15.85
C VAL A 40 -4.04 11.41 14.59
N SER A 41 -3.44 10.47 13.86
CA SER A 41 -4.04 9.90 12.66
C SER A 41 -5.31 9.10 12.99
N HIS A 42 -6.18 8.91 11.99
CA HIS A 42 -7.30 7.97 12.08
C HIS A 42 -7.07 6.76 11.16
N LEU A 43 -7.87 5.73 11.37
CA LEU A 43 -7.69 4.46 10.68
C LEU A 43 -7.88 4.58 9.17
N ALA A 44 -8.85 5.38 8.72
CA ALA A 44 -9.07 5.60 7.28
C ALA A 44 -7.81 6.11 6.60
N TRP A 45 -7.10 7.07 7.19
CA TRP A 45 -5.85 7.57 6.64
C TRP A 45 -4.77 6.49 6.64
N GLN A 46 -4.66 5.74 7.73
CA GLN A 46 -3.63 4.69 7.84
C GLN A 46 -3.83 3.60 6.80
N VAL A 47 -5.04 3.10 6.64
CA VAL A 47 -5.32 2.05 5.65
C VAL A 47 -5.20 2.59 4.22
N GLY A 48 -5.68 3.80 3.97
CA GLY A 48 -5.49 4.48 2.68
C GLY A 48 -4.02 4.66 2.35
N HIS A 49 -3.23 5.05 3.34
CA HIS A 49 -1.78 5.20 3.18
C HIS A 49 -1.09 3.85 2.90
N LEU A 50 -1.51 2.77 3.55
CA LEU A 50 -0.98 1.44 3.26
C LEU A 50 -1.23 1.04 1.81
N ALA A 51 -2.42 1.31 1.28
CA ALA A 51 -2.74 1.02 -0.12
C ALA A 51 -1.86 1.85 -1.06
N MET A 52 -1.71 3.15 -0.79
CA MET A 52 -0.88 4.05 -1.58
C MET A 52 0.60 3.63 -1.52
N ALA A 53 1.10 3.30 -0.34
CA ALA A 53 2.48 2.89 -0.15
C ALA A 53 2.78 1.57 -0.86
N GLN A 54 1.89 0.60 -0.78
CA GLN A 54 2.06 -0.67 -1.50
C GLN A 54 2.09 -0.45 -3.00
N TYR A 55 1.20 0.38 -3.54
CA TYR A 55 1.25 0.75 -4.94
C TYR A 55 2.62 1.35 -5.30
N GLY A 56 3.08 2.31 -4.53
CA GLY A 56 4.35 3.00 -4.81
C GLY A 56 5.56 2.09 -4.74
N LEU A 57 5.64 1.24 -3.73
CA LEU A 57 6.81 0.40 -3.47
C LEU A 57 6.81 -0.89 -4.29
N CYS A 58 5.66 -1.51 -4.47
CA CYS A 58 5.57 -2.83 -5.10
C CYS A 58 5.27 -2.77 -6.60
N LEU A 59 4.71 -1.68 -7.10
CA LEU A 59 4.33 -1.53 -8.50
C LEU A 59 5.08 -0.39 -9.18
N PHE A 60 4.84 0.85 -8.75
CA PHE A 60 5.38 2.02 -9.44
C PHE A 60 6.91 2.04 -9.45
N ARG A 61 7.55 1.84 -8.30
CA ARG A 61 9.01 1.84 -8.22
C ARG A 61 9.64 0.64 -8.94
N MET A 62 8.90 -0.46 -9.01
CA MET A 62 9.40 -1.65 -9.68
C MET A 62 9.40 -1.50 -11.20
N ARG A 63 8.30 -0.98 -11.80
CA ARG A 63 8.12 -1.03 -13.25
C ARG A 63 7.62 0.26 -13.88
N GLY A 64 7.46 1.33 -13.10
CA GLY A 64 6.95 2.60 -13.59
C GLY A 64 5.44 2.61 -13.74
N ARG A 65 4.91 3.53 -14.54
CA ARG A 65 3.47 3.66 -14.78
C ARG A 65 2.97 2.58 -15.73
N ALA A 66 1.75 2.13 -15.50
CA ALA A 66 1.04 1.23 -16.40
C ALA A 66 -0.43 1.68 -16.49
N ASP A 67 -1.11 1.29 -17.59
CA ASP A 67 -2.50 1.70 -17.81
C ASP A 67 -3.44 1.20 -16.71
N VAL A 68 -3.17 0.04 -16.13
CA VAL A 68 -3.98 -0.54 -15.07
C VAL A 68 -3.97 0.31 -13.78
N ASP A 69 -2.97 1.15 -13.59
CA ASP A 69 -2.78 1.88 -12.33
C ASP A 69 -3.98 2.75 -11.96
N LEU A 70 -4.59 3.41 -12.93
CA LEU A 70 -5.77 4.24 -12.67
C LEU A 70 -7.02 3.43 -12.33
N GLU A 71 -7.05 2.16 -12.73
CA GLU A 71 -8.12 1.23 -12.32
C GLU A 71 -7.92 0.73 -10.90
N LEU A 72 -6.67 0.70 -10.42
CA LEU A 72 -6.34 0.29 -9.06
C LEU A 72 -6.61 1.42 -8.07
N MET A 73 -6.20 2.64 -8.41
CA MET A 73 -6.22 3.77 -7.52
C MET A 73 -6.32 5.07 -8.32
N THR A 74 -7.26 5.93 -7.96
CA THR A 74 -7.38 7.24 -8.59
C THR A 74 -6.25 8.18 -8.11
N SER A 75 -5.96 9.21 -8.91
CA SER A 75 -4.99 10.23 -8.51
C SER A 75 -5.44 10.98 -7.25
N ALA A 76 -6.74 11.23 -7.11
CA ALA A 76 -7.30 11.88 -5.92
C ALA A 76 -7.06 11.04 -4.66
N PHE A 77 -7.29 9.73 -4.73
CA PHE A 77 -7.03 8.82 -3.63
C PHE A 77 -5.55 8.85 -3.23
N ARG A 78 -4.67 8.71 -4.22
CA ARG A 78 -3.23 8.72 -3.97
C ARG A 78 -2.77 10.00 -3.27
N LYS A 79 -3.23 11.15 -3.75
CA LYS A 79 -2.87 12.45 -3.17
C LYS A 79 -3.38 12.59 -1.73
N LYS A 80 -4.59 12.12 -1.46
CA LYS A 80 -5.21 12.26 -0.14
C LYS A 80 -4.45 11.49 0.94
N PHE A 81 -3.90 10.32 0.60
CA PHE A 81 -3.27 9.42 1.55
C PHE A 81 -1.74 9.35 1.42
N SER A 82 -1.14 10.26 0.67
CA SER A 82 0.32 10.32 0.53
C SER A 82 0.99 10.77 1.82
N LYS A 83 2.25 10.38 1.98
CA LYS A 83 3.07 10.80 3.11
C LYS A 83 3.08 12.33 3.22
N GLY A 84 2.91 12.81 4.43
CA GLY A 84 2.91 14.25 4.73
C GLY A 84 1.55 14.90 4.63
N THR A 85 0.50 14.18 4.21
CA THR A 85 -0.87 14.72 4.23
C THR A 85 -1.48 14.59 5.62
N THR A 86 -2.48 15.43 5.89
CA THR A 86 -3.18 15.45 7.17
C THR A 86 -4.47 14.63 7.07
N PRO A 87 -4.74 13.71 8.01
CA PRO A 87 -6.02 13.02 8.06
C PRO A 87 -7.18 14.00 8.20
N ASP A 88 -8.23 13.81 7.42
CA ASP A 88 -9.44 14.65 7.48
C ASP A 88 -10.45 13.98 8.43
N PRO A 89 -10.83 14.62 9.54
CA PRO A 89 -11.79 14.04 10.49
C PRO A 89 -13.23 14.04 9.99
N ASP A 90 -13.52 14.78 8.91
CA ASP A 90 -14.86 14.85 8.34
C ASP A 90 -15.10 13.62 7.44
N SER A 91 -15.88 12.65 7.97
CA SER A 91 -16.16 11.40 7.27
C SER A 91 -16.64 11.59 5.83
N PRO A 92 -17.60 12.49 5.50
CA PRO A 92 -18.05 12.68 4.13
C PRO A 92 -16.99 13.17 3.14
N LYS A 93 -15.91 13.77 3.63
CA LYS A 93 -14.80 14.24 2.79
C LYS A 93 -13.80 13.16 2.44
N ASN A 94 -13.97 11.97 2.98
CA ASN A 94 -13.11 10.82 2.74
C ASN A 94 -13.82 9.79 1.89
N PRO A 95 -13.06 8.93 1.16
CA PRO A 95 -13.65 7.70 0.65
C PRO A 95 -14.21 6.88 1.80
N SER A 96 -15.25 6.10 1.54
CA SER A 96 -15.82 5.22 2.56
C SER A 96 -14.81 4.13 2.95
N PRO A 97 -14.95 3.51 4.15
CA PRO A 97 -14.13 2.35 4.50
C PRO A 97 -14.17 1.23 3.45
N ALA A 98 -15.35 0.98 2.86
CA ALA A 98 -15.47 -0.03 1.80
C ALA A 98 -14.67 0.35 0.56
N GLU A 99 -14.67 1.61 0.16
CA GLU A 99 -13.87 2.09 -0.96
C GLU A 99 -12.36 1.96 -0.68
N ILE A 100 -11.93 2.32 0.52
CA ILE A 100 -10.54 2.23 0.95
C ILE A 100 -10.08 0.77 0.93
N CYS A 101 -10.88 -0.14 1.49
CA CYS A 101 -10.60 -1.57 1.45
C CYS A 101 -10.58 -2.11 0.02
N GLY A 102 -11.45 -1.61 -0.84
CA GLY A 102 -11.46 -1.99 -2.25
C GLY A 102 -10.15 -1.62 -2.96
N VAL A 103 -9.63 -0.42 -2.71
CA VAL A 103 -8.32 0.00 -3.26
C VAL A 103 -7.20 -0.88 -2.69
N LEU A 104 -7.22 -1.11 -1.38
CA LEU A 104 -6.24 -1.96 -0.73
C LEU A 104 -6.19 -3.35 -1.37
N ASP A 105 -7.35 -3.97 -1.58
CA ASP A 105 -7.46 -5.30 -2.17
C ASP A 105 -6.99 -5.31 -3.63
N ARG A 106 -7.38 -4.33 -4.43
CA ARG A 106 -6.97 -4.26 -5.85
C ARG A 106 -5.47 -4.11 -6.00
N VAL A 107 -4.86 -3.23 -5.20
CA VAL A 107 -3.40 -3.03 -5.22
C VAL A 107 -2.68 -4.30 -4.78
N TYR A 108 -3.18 -4.96 -3.76
CA TYR A 108 -2.61 -6.21 -3.27
C TYR A 108 -2.68 -7.32 -4.32
N GLU A 109 -3.84 -7.52 -4.93
CA GLU A 109 -4.04 -8.53 -5.96
C GLU A 109 -3.12 -8.28 -7.16
N GLN A 110 -3.02 -7.02 -7.61
CA GLN A 110 -2.14 -6.66 -8.72
C GLN A 110 -0.67 -6.88 -8.36
N THR A 111 -0.29 -6.58 -7.12
CA THR A 111 1.06 -6.85 -6.62
C THR A 111 1.39 -8.33 -6.74
N LEU A 112 0.48 -9.21 -6.29
CA LEU A 112 0.70 -10.66 -6.37
C LEU A 112 0.79 -11.15 -7.82
N LEU A 113 0.06 -10.52 -8.73
CA LEU A 113 0.14 -10.86 -10.16
C LEU A 113 1.48 -10.48 -10.77
N GLU A 114 2.03 -9.33 -10.38
CA GLU A 114 3.25 -8.81 -11.01
C GLU A 114 4.54 -9.29 -10.36
N LEU A 115 4.53 -9.63 -9.07
CA LEU A 115 5.73 -10.08 -8.38
C LEU A 115 6.51 -11.18 -9.13
N PRO A 116 5.84 -12.23 -9.67
CA PRO A 116 6.57 -13.27 -10.40
C PRO A 116 7.26 -12.78 -11.68
N THR A 117 6.91 -11.61 -12.18
CA THR A 117 7.49 -11.05 -13.41
C THR A 117 8.76 -10.26 -13.15
N PHE A 118 9.08 -9.94 -11.90
CA PHE A 118 10.24 -9.14 -11.55
C PHE A 118 11.50 -10.00 -11.63
N THR A 119 12.52 -9.46 -12.32
CA THR A 119 13.81 -10.15 -12.50
C THR A 119 14.78 -9.77 -11.40
N ASP A 120 15.82 -10.58 -11.19
CA ASP A 120 16.89 -10.24 -10.25
C ASP A 120 17.54 -8.90 -10.60
N ALA A 121 17.71 -8.61 -11.89
CA ALA A 121 18.25 -7.31 -12.33
C ALA A 121 17.38 -6.16 -11.86
N MET A 122 16.06 -6.28 -11.95
CA MET A 122 15.12 -5.26 -11.44
C MET A 122 15.22 -5.12 -9.92
N LEU A 123 15.30 -6.24 -9.20
CA LEU A 123 15.40 -6.24 -7.74
C LEU A 123 16.67 -5.55 -7.24
N ASP A 124 17.76 -5.65 -8.00
CA ASP A 124 19.06 -5.10 -7.64
C ASP A 124 19.22 -3.62 -8.02
N GLU A 125 18.26 -3.04 -8.75
CA GLU A 125 18.34 -1.63 -9.11
C GLU A 125 18.34 -0.74 -7.85
N PRO A 126 19.26 0.25 -7.78
CA PRO A 126 19.36 1.12 -6.60
C PRO A 126 18.17 2.06 -6.51
N VAL A 127 17.79 2.39 -5.28
CA VAL A 127 16.78 3.40 -4.98
C VAL A 127 17.25 4.28 -3.83
N ASP A 128 16.77 5.50 -3.80
CA ASP A 128 17.03 6.44 -2.71
C ASP A 128 15.83 6.42 -1.75
N MET A 129 15.83 5.43 -0.86
CA MET A 129 14.79 5.27 0.16
C MET A 129 15.44 5.00 1.53
N PRO A 130 15.58 6.02 2.38
CA PRO A 130 16.29 5.84 3.65
C PRO A 130 15.58 4.90 4.63
N TYR A 131 14.30 4.60 4.39
CA TYR A 131 13.52 3.70 5.25
C TYR A 131 13.47 2.26 4.70
N ALA A 132 14.08 1.99 3.56
CA ALA A 132 14.14 0.63 3.02
C ALA A 132 15.19 -0.20 3.76
N ALA A 133 14.97 -1.52 3.84
CA ALA A 133 15.91 -2.44 4.50
C ALA A 133 17.28 -2.43 3.82
N GLU A 134 17.31 -2.22 2.51
CA GLU A 134 18.54 -1.94 1.74
C GLU A 134 18.19 -0.97 0.62
N ALA A 135 19.19 -0.30 0.05
CA ALA A 135 18.99 0.77 -0.94
C ALA A 135 18.77 0.22 -2.36
N THR A 136 17.87 -0.76 -2.48
CA THR A 136 17.49 -1.40 -3.75
C THR A 136 15.97 -1.50 -3.86
N LYS A 137 15.48 -1.76 -5.08
CA LYS A 137 14.06 -2.03 -5.27
C LYS A 137 13.59 -3.22 -4.44
N PHE A 138 14.44 -4.24 -4.28
CA PHE A 138 14.13 -5.37 -3.41
C PHE A 138 13.93 -4.91 -1.95
N GLY A 139 14.82 -4.06 -1.45
CA GLY A 139 14.67 -3.50 -0.10
C GLY A 139 13.35 -2.77 0.09
N GLY A 140 12.84 -2.13 -0.96
CA GLY A 140 11.53 -1.47 -0.94
C GLY A 140 10.34 -2.43 -0.85
N LEU A 141 10.52 -3.69 -1.25
CA LEU A 141 9.47 -4.71 -1.11
C LEU A 141 9.35 -5.24 0.32
N LEU A 142 10.40 -5.12 1.11
CA LEU A 142 10.44 -5.63 2.48
C LEU A 142 9.88 -4.61 3.48
#